data_61ee65f9420ca317c6961e700259465e
#
_entry.id   61ee65f9420ca317c6961e700259465e
#
_cell.length_a   1.000
_cell.length_b   1.000
_cell.length_c   1.000
_cell.angle_alpha   90.00
_cell.angle_beta   90.00
_cell.angle_gamma   90.00
#
_symmetry.space_group_name_H-M   'P 1'
#
loop_
_entity.id
_entity.type
_entity.pdbx_description
1 polymer ?
#
loop_
_entity_poly.entity_id
_entity_poly.type
_entity_poly.pdbx_seq_one_letter_code
_entity_poly.pdbx_strand_id
1 'polypeptide(L)'
;MPTFEVHGKCYAVDEDGFLEEPTTWSQDVAKDFACSEAINELTEEHWKVINYIRNYYLQFGIAPMIRKLCKETGFKLNEIYKLFPSGPAKGACKLAGLPKPTGCV
;
A
#
# COMPACT_ATOMS: atom_id res chain seq x y z
N MET A 1 3.28 -16.92 13.30
CA MET A 1 3.31 -15.66 12.54
C MET A 1 2.01 -15.47 11.79
N PRO A 2 1.43 -14.26 11.79
CA PRO A 2 0.21 -14.03 11.03
C PRO A 2 0.46 -14.23 9.54
N THR A 3 -0.53 -14.77 8.87
CA THR A 3 -0.47 -14.94 7.43
C THR A 3 -1.75 -14.43 6.81
N PHE A 4 -1.67 -14.00 5.56
CA PHE A 4 -2.80 -13.57 4.77
C PHE A 4 -2.96 -14.53 3.59
N GLU A 5 -4.08 -15.21 3.53
CA GLU A 5 -4.37 -16.17 2.46
C GLU A 5 -5.43 -15.61 1.53
N VAL A 6 -5.12 -15.62 0.23
CA VAL A 6 -6.03 -15.16 -0.81
C VAL A 6 -5.70 -15.86 -2.12
N HIS A 7 -6.71 -16.27 -2.84
CA HIS A 7 -6.56 -16.91 -4.16
C HIS A 7 -5.55 -18.08 -4.16
N GLY A 8 -5.54 -18.87 -3.06
CA GLY A 8 -4.63 -20.00 -2.94
C GLY A 8 -3.19 -19.65 -2.61
N LYS A 9 -2.90 -18.36 -2.36
CA LYS A 9 -1.57 -17.90 -2.00
C LYS A 9 -1.53 -17.51 -0.54
N CYS A 10 -0.38 -17.67 0.10
CA CYS A 10 -0.18 -17.34 1.50
C CYS A 10 0.97 -16.35 1.62
N TYR A 11 0.72 -15.23 2.29
CA TYR A 11 1.71 -14.18 2.48
C TYR A 11 2.02 -14.01 3.97
N ALA A 12 3.31 -13.88 4.30
CA ALA A 12 3.70 -13.54 5.66
C ALA A 12 3.43 -12.06 5.90
N VAL A 13 2.59 -11.76 6.88
CA VAL A 13 2.20 -10.39 7.21
C VAL A 13 2.40 -10.16 8.70
N ASP A 14 2.42 -8.88 9.11
CA ASP A 14 2.49 -8.54 10.52
C ASP A 14 1.08 -8.52 11.14
N GLU A 15 0.99 -8.12 12.39
CA GLU A 15 -0.29 -8.09 13.13
C GLU A 15 -1.32 -7.16 12.50
N ASP A 16 -0.86 -6.15 11.76
CA ASP A 16 -1.72 -5.19 11.10
C ASP A 16 -2.01 -5.56 9.64
N GLY A 17 -1.48 -6.67 9.17
CA GLY A 17 -1.69 -7.16 7.82
C GLY A 17 -0.75 -6.59 6.77
N PHE A 18 0.34 -5.95 7.19
CA PHE A 18 1.36 -5.45 6.26
C PHE A 18 2.31 -6.58 5.89
N LEU A 19 2.77 -6.56 4.65
CA LEU A 19 3.72 -7.56 4.15
C LEU A 19 5.04 -7.46 4.92
N GLU A 20 5.48 -8.58 5.49
CA GLU A 20 6.73 -8.59 6.27
C GLU A 20 7.97 -8.51 5.40
N GLU A 21 7.92 -9.08 4.21
CA GLU A 21 9.05 -9.10 3.29
C GLU A 21 8.76 -8.21 2.07
N PRO A 22 9.18 -6.93 2.09
CA PRO A 22 8.92 -6.05 0.95
C PRO A 22 9.47 -6.55 -0.37
N THR A 23 10.48 -7.39 -0.34
CA THR A 23 11.09 -7.96 -1.55
C THR A 23 10.19 -8.98 -2.23
N THR A 24 9.20 -9.54 -1.54
CA THR A 24 8.27 -10.50 -2.13
C THR A 24 7.11 -9.84 -2.85
N TRP A 25 7.04 -8.50 -2.81
CA TRP A 25 5.96 -7.77 -3.44
C TRP A 25 5.97 -7.91 -4.96
N SER A 26 4.76 -7.95 -5.52
CA SER A 26 4.54 -7.88 -6.96
C SER A 26 3.19 -7.21 -7.19
N GLN A 27 2.85 -6.97 -8.45
CA GLN A 27 1.55 -6.39 -8.76
C GLN A 27 0.41 -7.33 -8.32
N ASP A 28 0.63 -8.63 -8.37
CA ASP A 28 -0.37 -9.59 -7.90
C ASP A 28 -0.60 -9.47 -6.39
N VAL A 29 0.46 -9.21 -5.63
CA VAL A 29 0.34 -8.97 -4.18
C VAL A 29 -0.55 -7.75 -3.91
N ALA A 30 -0.34 -6.68 -4.67
CA ALA A 30 -1.16 -5.48 -4.53
C ALA A 30 -2.63 -5.77 -4.84
N LYS A 31 -2.90 -6.53 -5.88
CA LYS A 31 -4.27 -6.91 -6.25
C LYS A 31 -4.92 -7.76 -5.17
N ASP A 32 -4.17 -8.71 -4.62
CA ASP A 32 -4.68 -9.58 -3.56
C ASP A 32 -4.97 -8.79 -2.29
N PHE A 33 -4.09 -7.88 -1.93
CA PHE A 33 -4.30 -7.03 -0.75
C PHE A 33 -5.45 -6.05 -0.95
N ALA A 34 -5.70 -5.62 -2.19
CA ALA A 34 -6.82 -4.75 -2.50
C ALA A 34 -8.15 -5.40 -2.12
N CYS A 35 -8.27 -6.69 -2.29
CA CYS A 35 -9.48 -7.42 -1.89
C CYS A 35 -9.74 -7.29 -0.39
N SER A 36 -8.69 -7.29 0.44
CA SER A 36 -8.84 -7.14 1.88
C SER A 36 -9.19 -5.72 2.31
N GLU A 37 -8.94 -4.74 1.43
CA GLU A 37 -9.19 -3.33 1.71
C GLU A 37 -10.47 -2.81 1.05
N ALA A 38 -11.35 -3.73 0.61
CA ALA A 38 -12.61 -3.40 -0.04
C ALA A 38 -12.44 -2.62 -1.35
N ILE A 39 -11.34 -2.84 -2.02
CA ILE A 39 -11.06 -2.25 -3.34
C ILE A 39 -11.30 -3.32 -4.39
N ASN A 40 -12.32 -3.12 -5.22
CA ASN A 40 -12.70 -4.13 -6.21
C ASN A 40 -11.73 -4.21 -7.38
N GLU A 41 -11.17 -3.09 -7.78
CA GLU A 41 -10.29 -3.02 -8.93
C GLU A 41 -9.25 -1.92 -8.74
N LEU A 42 -8.00 -2.19 -9.11
CA LEU A 42 -6.94 -1.20 -9.09
C LEU A 42 -6.90 -0.47 -10.43
N THR A 43 -7.27 0.80 -10.41
CA THR A 43 -7.24 1.67 -11.59
C THR A 43 -5.85 2.28 -11.77
N GLU A 44 -5.66 3.02 -12.86
CA GLU A 44 -4.40 3.73 -13.10
C GLU A 44 -4.08 4.69 -11.96
N GLU A 45 -5.11 5.32 -11.38
CA GLU A 45 -4.93 6.22 -10.25
C GLU A 45 -4.42 5.49 -9.02
N HIS A 46 -4.95 4.30 -8.73
CA HIS A 46 -4.43 3.47 -7.65
C HIS A 46 -2.96 3.12 -7.89
N TRP A 47 -2.62 2.70 -9.10
CA TRP A 47 -1.26 2.33 -9.44
C TRP A 47 -0.30 3.51 -9.34
N LYS A 48 -0.75 4.70 -9.69
CA LYS A 48 0.08 5.90 -9.56
C LYS A 48 0.51 6.13 -8.12
N VAL A 49 -0.42 6.00 -7.18
CA VAL A 49 -0.14 6.15 -5.75
C VAL A 49 0.74 5.01 -5.26
N ILE A 50 0.38 3.77 -5.58
CA ILE A 50 1.12 2.58 -5.15
C ILE A 50 2.56 2.64 -5.64
N ASN A 51 2.76 2.92 -6.92
CA ASN A 51 4.11 2.97 -7.50
C ASN A 51 4.94 4.09 -6.91
N TYR A 52 4.34 5.25 -6.66
CA TYR A 52 5.06 6.35 -6.04
C TYR A 52 5.54 5.98 -4.64
N ILE A 53 4.64 5.41 -3.83
CA ILE A 53 4.96 5.01 -2.45
C ILE A 53 6.06 3.95 -2.45
N ARG A 54 5.94 2.94 -3.31
CA ARG A 54 6.93 1.87 -3.37
C ARG A 54 8.28 2.38 -3.82
N ASN A 55 8.34 3.20 -4.87
CA ASN A 55 9.59 3.76 -5.36
C ASN A 55 10.25 4.63 -4.29
N TYR A 56 9.45 5.40 -3.57
CA TYR A 56 9.97 6.22 -2.46
C TYR A 56 10.59 5.34 -1.38
N TYR A 57 9.89 4.27 -0.99
CA TYR A 57 10.41 3.33 0.01
C TYR A 57 11.71 2.68 -0.45
N LEU A 58 11.78 2.24 -1.69
CA LEU A 58 12.98 1.58 -2.22
C LEU A 58 14.17 2.54 -2.26
N GLN A 59 13.91 3.83 -2.41
CA GLN A 59 14.95 4.84 -2.46
C GLN A 59 15.38 5.32 -1.07
N PHE A 60 14.44 5.51 -0.16
CA PHE A 60 14.70 6.13 1.15
C PHE A 60 14.53 5.20 2.35
N GLY A 61 13.96 4.02 2.17
CA GLY A 61 13.75 3.05 3.24
C GLY A 61 12.57 3.38 4.17
N ILE A 62 11.80 4.40 3.84
CA ILE A 62 10.63 4.81 4.62
C ILE A 62 9.47 5.16 3.69
N ALA A 63 8.26 5.20 4.23
CA ALA A 63 7.10 5.65 3.48
C ALA A 63 7.11 7.18 3.35
N PRO A 64 6.58 7.73 2.23
CA PRO A 64 6.51 9.18 2.08
C PRO A 64 5.49 9.79 3.02
N MET A 65 5.71 11.05 3.39
CA MET A 65 4.72 11.82 4.14
C MET A 65 3.52 12.12 3.27
N ILE A 66 2.34 12.22 3.87
CA ILE A 66 1.10 12.44 3.13
C ILE A 66 1.15 13.72 2.28
N ARG A 67 1.76 14.78 2.78
CA ARG A 67 1.90 16.03 2.02
C ARG A 67 2.70 15.82 0.75
N LYS A 68 3.79 15.08 0.85
CA LYS A 68 4.65 14.80 -0.29
C LYS A 68 3.93 13.90 -1.29
N LEU A 69 3.21 12.90 -0.80
CA LEU A 69 2.41 12.03 -1.64
C LEU A 69 1.40 12.82 -2.46
N CYS A 70 0.64 13.69 -1.81
CA CYS A 70 -0.35 14.52 -2.50
C CYS A 70 0.29 15.45 -3.53
N LYS A 71 1.41 16.08 -3.15
CA LYS A 71 2.11 17.00 -4.04
C LYS A 71 2.65 16.32 -5.29
N GLU A 72 3.29 15.17 -5.10
CA GLU A 72 3.95 14.48 -6.20
C GLU A 72 2.98 13.73 -7.11
N THR A 73 1.90 13.19 -6.57
CA THR A 73 0.89 12.49 -7.36
C THR A 73 -0.15 13.44 -7.95
N GLY A 74 -0.26 14.65 -7.41
CA GLY A 74 -1.26 15.61 -7.84
C GLY A 74 -2.66 15.35 -7.29
N PHE A 75 -2.83 14.37 -6.42
CA PHE A 75 -4.11 14.06 -5.80
C PHE A 75 -4.29 14.82 -4.50
N LYS A 76 -5.54 15.20 -4.21
CA LYS A 76 -5.89 15.76 -2.92
C LYS A 76 -6.06 14.64 -1.91
N LEU A 77 -5.97 14.96 -0.63
CA LEU A 77 -6.10 13.99 0.44
C LEU A 77 -7.43 13.21 0.36
N ASN A 78 -8.52 13.90 0.10
CA ASN A 78 -9.83 13.25 -0.02
C ASN A 78 -9.89 12.30 -1.21
N GLU A 79 -9.17 12.59 -2.28
CA GLU A 79 -9.08 11.68 -3.42
C GLU A 79 -8.35 10.41 -3.07
N ILE A 80 -7.27 10.53 -2.29
CA ILE A 80 -6.52 9.36 -1.82
C ILE A 80 -7.40 8.50 -0.92
N TYR A 81 -8.20 9.09 -0.04
CA TYR A 81 -9.12 8.33 0.80
C TYR A 81 -10.23 7.66 -0.01
N LYS A 82 -10.62 8.20 -1.15
CA LYS A 82 -11.55 7.52 -2.04
C LYS A 82 -10.94 6.32 -2.72
N LEU A 83 -9.68 6.43 -3.13
CA LEU A 83 -8.96 5.33 -3.75
C LEU A 83 -8.62 4.24 -2.74
N PHE A 84 -8.26 4.63 -1.52
CA PHE A 84 -7.86 3.73 -0.45
C PHE A 84 -8.68 4.04 0.80
N PRO A 85 -9.83 3.36 0.98
CA PRO A 85 -10.72 3.66 2.11
C PRO A 85 -10.05 3.59 3.48
N SER A 86 -9.03 2.75 3.64
CA SER A 86 -8.26 2.66 4.89
C SER A 86 -7.22 3.78 5.04
N GLY A 87 -7.12 4.66 4.06
CA GLY A 87 -6.21 5.80 4.08
C GLY A 87 -4.84 5.48 3.48
N PRO A 88 -3.98 6.51 3.36
CA PRO A 88 -2.67 6.33 2.73
C PRO A 88 -1.72 5.44 3.54
N ALA A 89 -1.79 5.48 4.87
CA ALA A 89 -0.91 4.66 5.69
C ALA A 89 -1.30 3.19 5.66
N LYS A 90 -2.55 2.89 5.99
CA LYS A 90 -3.01 1.50 6.09
C LYS A 90 -3.42 0.90 4.76
N GLY A 91 -3.94 1.70 3.85
CA GLY A 91 -4.39 1.22 2.55
C GLY A 91 -3.27 1.21 1.52
N ALA A 92 -2.83 2.39 1.10
CA ALA A 92 -1.87 2.52 0.01
C ALA A 92 -0.51 1.89 0.34
N CYS A 93 0.00 2.09 1.55
CA CYS A 93 1.28 1.50 1.94
C CYS A 93 1.21 -0.02 1.99
N LYS A 94 0.10 -0.56 2.47
CA LYS A 94 -0.10 -2.01 2.51
C LYS A 94 -0.08 -2.60 1.10
N LEU A 95 -0.80 -2.00 0.17
CA LEU A 95 -0.84 -2.46 -1.21
C LEU A 95 0.50 -2.29 -1.91
N ALA A 96 1.28 -1.29 -1.51
CA ALA A 96 2.63 -1.08 -2.07
C ALA A 96 3.66 -2.07 -1.51
N GLY A 97 3.27 -2.93 -0.57
CA GLY A 97 4.16 -3.94 -0.02
C GLY A 97 5.16 -3.40 0.98
N LEU A 98 4.89 -2.24 1.58
CA LEU A 98 5.75 -1.68 2.60
C LEU A 98 5.48 -2.34 3.95
N PRO A 99 6.48 -2.38 4.84
CA PRO A 99 6.22 -2.72 6.22
C PRO A 99 5.39 -1.63 6.88
N LYS A 100 4.85 -1.91 8.06
CA LYS A 100 4.02 -0.95 8.78
C LYS A 100 4.77 0.37 8.94
N PRO A 101 4.19 1.50 8.49
CA PRO A 101 4.85 2.79 8.66
C PRO A 101 5.02 3.14 10.14
N THR A 102 6.17 3.71 10.46
CA THR A 102 6.43 4.24 11.79
C THR A 102 6.33 5.77 11.73
N GLY A 103 5.66 6.36 12.70
CA GLY A 103 5.46 7.80 12.73
C GLY A 103 4.16 8.24 12.05
N CYS A 104 4.04 9.53 11.84
CA CYS A 104 2.84 10.11 11.25
C CYS A 104 2.87 10.02 9.74
N VAL A 105 1.90 9.37 9.20
CA VAL A 105 1.71 9.26 7.75
C VAL A 105 0.34 9.80 7.40
#